data_17b2b0b6ae290ad4773807c6e46aac99
#
_entry.id   17b2b0b6ae290ad4773807c6e46aac99
#
_cell.length_a   1.000
_cell.length_b   1.000
_cell.length_c   1.000
_cell.angle_alpha   90.00
_cell.angle_beta   90.00
_cell.angle_gamma   90.00
#
_symmetry.space_group_name_H-M   'P 1'
#
loop_
_entity.id
_entity.type
_entity.pdbx_description
1 polymer ?
#
loop_
_entity_poly.entity_id
_entity_poly.type
_entity_poly.pdbx_seq_one_letter_code
_entity_poly.pdbx_strand_id
1 'polypeptide(L)'
;TISYQQVIHAYPKGGGAYIVSTENLSPSMGLLAGGSLLIDYMLTVAVSVSSGADAITSAFPAFKNFNLEIAIALVLLLMLMNLRGLRESARSLMVPVYLFIISTMFLIVYGAFQIVTGQLPYHATAHVGVVVPGVSIILLLRAFTSGSASLTGVEAISNAVPFFKKPKENNAAGTLAIMSLILGIMFAGITFLNYWLGILPNAHVTVLAQIAKEIFGDSLVGNALFYVFQLSTALILAVAANTGFSAFPMLSFNMARNKYMPHLFMEKGARLGYSNGIITLAVGAIALLFIFNGSTERLIPLYTIGVFIPFALSQTGMVVHWKRKIGKGFLKHSLANILGTIICYVIILILLIFRLNEIWPFFPIIIA
;
A
#
# COMPACT_ATOMS: atom_id res chain seq x y z
N THR A 1 8.46 -11.22 -0.56
CA THR A 1 9.89 -10.84 -0.52
C THR A 1 10.72 -11.72 -1.44
N ILE A 2 10.84 -13.03 -1.19
CA ILE A 2 11.72 -13.96 -1.95
C ILE A 2 11.47 -13.90 -3.45
N SER A 3 10.21 -13.92 -3.85
CA SER A 3 9.79 -13.85 -5.25
C SER A 3 10.22 -12.54 -5.92
N TYR A 4 10.04 -11.39 -5.26
CA TYR A 4 10.45 -10.08 -5.79
C TYR A 4 11.97 -9.87 -5.78
N GLN A 5 12.70 -10.53 -4.87
CA GLN A 5 14.18 -10.58 -4.97
C GLN A 5 14.63 -11.24 -6.27
N GLN A 6 13.91 -12.27 -6.71
CA GLN A 6 14.20 -12.90 -8.02
C GLN A 6 13.89 -11.95 -9.19
N VAL A 7 12.80 -11.16 -9.11
CA VAL A 7 12.51 -10.12 -10.12
C VAL A 7 13.63 -9.08 -10.18
N ILE A 8 14.12 -8.59 -9.03
CA ILE A 8 15.22 -7.62 -8.92
C ILE A 8 16.49 -8.13 -9.61
N HIS A 9 16.84 -9.39 -9.40
CA HIS A 9 18.03 -9.99 -10.03
C HIS A 9 17.83 -10.31 -11.52
N ALA A 10 16.61 -10.65 -11.94
CA ALA A 10 16.30 -10.91 -13.33
C ALA A 10 16.21 -9.65 -14.19
N TYR A 11 15.77 -8.53 -13.58
CA TYR A 11 15.50 -7.25 -14.23
C TYR A 11 16.23 -6.07 -13.57
N PRO A 12 17.58 -6.01 -13.63
CA PRO A 12 18.37 -4.95 -12.97
C PRO A 12 18.15 -3.55 -13.54
N LYS A 13 17.54 -3.45 -14.72
CA LYS A 13 17.16 -2.17 -15.34
C LYS A 13 15.79 -1.64 -14.86
N GLY A 14 15.19 -2.29 -13.87
CA GLY A 14 13.82 -2.06 -13.42
C GLY A 14 12.86 -2.98 -14.16
N GLY A 15 12.18 -3.84 -13.43
CA GLY A 15 11.36 -4.90 -14.01
C GLY A 15 9.98 -4.96 -13.38
N GLY A 16 9.30 -3.81 -13.25
CA GLY A 16 7.94 -3.79 -12.74
C GLY A 16 7.02 -4.76 -13.49
N ALA A 17 5.87 -5.03 -12.92
CA ALA A 17 4.91 -6.00 -13.44
C ALA A 17 4.57 -5.78 -14.93
N TYR A 18 4.55 -4.51 -15.37
CA TYR A 18 4.35 -4.16 -16.79
C TYR A 18 5.42 -4.80 -17.71
N ILE A 19 6.71 -4.62 -17.38
CA ILE A 19 7.82 -5.11 -18.20
C ILE A 19 7.89 -6.64 -18.15
N VAL A 20 7.83 -7.22 -16.95
CA VAL A 20 7.88 -8.68 -16.75
C VAL A 20 6.76 -9.38 -17.52
N SER A 21 5.54 -8.85 -17.47
CA SER A 21 4.38 -9.40 -18.15
C SER A 21 4.48 -9.25 -19.67
N THR A 22 4.94 -8.09 -20.16
CA THR A 22 5.10 -7.84 -21.60
C THR A 22 6.12 -8.78 -22.21
N GLU A 23 7.29 -8.96 -21.58
CA GLU A 23 8.39 -9.76 -22.13
C GLU A 23 8.16 -11.28 -22.02
N ASN A 24 7.50 -11.73 -20.96
CA ASN A 24 7.38 -13.16 -20.69
C ASN A 24 6.03 -13.76 -21.07
N LEU A 25 4.95 -12.99 -21.05
CA LEU A 25 3.60 -13.47 -21.39
C LEU A 25 3.19 -12.97 -22.76
N SER A 26 2.70 -11.75 -22.84
CA SER A 26 2.30 -11.09 -24.10
C SER A 26 2.17 -9.59 -23.92
N PRO A 27 2.19 -8.79 -25.01
CA PRO A 27 1.90 -7.37 -24.96
C PRO A 27 0.55 -7.03 -24.30
N SER A 28 -0.49 -7.83 -24.57
CA SER A 28 -1.83 -7.66 -23.97
C SER A 28 -1.82 -7.86 -22.45
N MET A 29 -1.08 -8.85 -21.96
CA MET A 29 -0.91 -9.08 -20.52
C MET A 29 -0.08 -7.98 -19.88
N GLY A 30 0.89 -7.43 -20.60
CA GLY A 30 1.62 -6.24 -20.19
C GLY A 30 0.70 -5.02 -20.06
N LEU A 31 -0.19 -4.80 -21.04
CA LEU A 31 -1.18 -3.73 -20.97
C LEU A 31 -2.14 -3.88 -19.79
N LEU A 32 -2.62 -5.09 -19.56
CA LEU A 32 -3.48 -5.37 -18.40
C LEU A 32 -2.74 -5.07 -17.08
N ALA A 33 -1.48 -5.47 -16.97
CA ALA A 33 -0.65 -5.17 -15.80
C ALA A 33 -0.40 -3.66 -15.65
N GLY A 34 -0.07 -2.96 -16.74
CA GLY A 34 0.18 -1.52 -16.76
C GLY A 34 -1.06 -0.70 -16.43
N GLY A 35 -2.22 -1.02 -17.04
CA GLY A 35 -3.50 -0.37 -16.73
C GLY A 35 -3.92 -0.58 -15.28
N SER A 36 -3.79 -1.81 -14.77
CA SER A 36 -4.07 -2.09 -13.36
C SER A 36 -3.16 -1.30 -12.42
N LEU A 37 -1.86 -1.16 -12.75
CA LEU A 37 -0.92 -0.34 -11.98
C LEU A 37 -1.26 1.15 -12.00
N LEU A 38 -1.74 1.69 -13.13
CA LEU A 38 -2.17 3.09 -13.17
C LEU A 38 -3.35 3.34 -12.23
N ILE A 39 -4.33 2.43 -12.22
CA ILE A 39 -5.46 2.50 -11.29
C ILE A 39 -4.98 2.31 -9.85
N ASP A 40 -4.06 1.37 -9.62
CA ASP A 40 -3.47 1.13 -8.31
C ASP A 40 -2.79 2.38 -7.74
N TYR A 41 -2.04 3.14 -8.54
CA TYR A 41 -1.45 4.39 -8.08
C TYR A 41 -2.49 5.46 -7.74
N MET A 42 -3.60 5.54 -8.46
CA MET A 42 -4.72 6.43 -8.10
C MET A 42 -5.35 5.99 -6.76
N LEU A 43 -5.55 4.70 -6.59
CA LEU A 43 -6.09 4.11 -5.35
C LEU A 43 -5.11 4.25 -4.18
N THR A 44 -3.80 4.08 -4.42
CA THR A 44 -2.75 4.32 -3.42
C THR A 44 -2.82 5.74 -2.88
N VAL A 45 -2.96 6.74 -3.75
CA VAL A 45 -3.14 8.13 -3.32
C VAL A 45 -4.43 8.28 -2.52
N ALA A 46 -5.57 7.83 -3.07
CA ALA A 46 -6.88 7.98 -2.43
C ALA A 46 -6.93 7.29 -1.05
N VAL A 47 -6.47 6.04 -0.94
CA VAL A 47 -6.43 5.28 0.33
C VAL A 47 -5.49 5.93 1.33
N SER A 48 -4.30 6.36 0.89
CA SER A 48 -3.31 6.94 1.80
C SER A 48 -3.77 8.29 2.35
N VAL A 49 -4.33 9.18 1.52
CA VAL A 49 -4.82 10.48 2.02
C VAL A 49 -6.09 10.32 2.85
N SER A 50 -6.96 9.36 2.52
CA SER A 50 -8.14 9.04 3.33
C SER A 50 -7.72 8.53 4.71
N SER A 51 -6.81 7.55 4.78
CA SER A 51 -6.26 7.07 6.04
C SER A 51 -5.50 8.15 6.81
N GLY A 52 -4.83 9.07 6.10
CA GLY A 52 -4.18 10.25 6.69
C GLY A 52 -5.19 11.22 7.32
N ALA A 53 -6.31 11.45 6.65
CA ALA A 53 -7.43 12.21 7.19
C ALA A 53 -8.05 11.52 8.42
N ASP A 54 -8.22 10.17 8.37
CA ASP A 54 -8.68 9.37 9.51
C ASP A 54 -7.73 9.51 10.73
N ALA A 55 -6.41 9.54 10.51
CA ALA A 55 -5.43 9.75 11.59
C ALA A 55 -5.54 11.16 12.18
N ILE A 56 -5.72 12.20 11.35
CA ILE A 56 -5.89 13.59 11.79
C ILE A 56 -7.20 13.73 12.57
N THR A 57 -8.31 13.22 12.07
CA THR A 57 -9.62 13.31 12.72
C THR A 57 -9.69 12.50 14.01
N SER A 58 -8.92 11.39 14.09
CA SER A 58 -8.76 10.62 15.33
C SER A 58 -8.01 11.40 16.41
N ALA A 59 -7.03 12.24 16.01
CA ALA A 59 -6.30 13.11 16.93
C ALA A 59 -7.12 14.34 17.35
N PHE A 60 -7.92 14.88 16.43
CA PHE A 60 -8.69 16.09 16.60
C PHE A 60 -10.18 15.86 16.30
N PRO A 61 -10.97 15.39 17.28
CA PRO A 61 -12.38 15.04 17.09
C PRO A 61 -13.27 16.19 16.57
N ALA A 62 -12.83 17.44 16.73
CA ALA A 62 -13.52 18.61 16.16
C ALA A 62 -13.60 18.56 14.62
N PHE A 63 -12.70 17.86 13.96
CA PHE A 63 -12.65 17.74 12.50
C PHE A 63 -13.27 16.45 11.96
N LYS A 64 -13.92 15.64 12.79
CA LYS A 64 -14.45 14.31 12.39
C LYS A 64 -15.41 14.32 11.19
N ASN A 65 -16.10 15.44 10.96
CA ASN A 65 -17.06 15.58 9.86
C ASN A 65 -16.40 16.10 8.57
N PHE A 66 -15.11 16.45 8.59
CA PHE A 66 -14.35 17.04 7.47
C PHE A 66 -13.34 16.07 6.87
N ASN A 67 -13.55 14.76 7.04
CA ASN A 67 -12.59 13.74 6.58
C ASN A 67 -12.36 13.81 5.06
N LEU A 68 -13.44 13.93 4.27
CA LEU A 68 -13.36 14.03 2.81
C LEU A 68 -12.63 15.30 2.37
N GLU A 69 -12.96 16.44 2.98
CA GLU A 69 -12.35 17.74 2.68
C GLU A 69 -10.85 17.74 3.02
N ILE A 70 -10.47 17.14 4.15
CA ILE A 70 -9.05 16.98 4.54
C ILE A 70 -8.33 16.10 3.52
N ALA A 71 -8.92 14.97 3.14
CA ALA A 71 -8.32 14.07 2.14
C ALA A 71 -8.11 14.77 0.79
N ILE A 72 -9.12 15.52 0.30
CA ILE A 72 -9.02 16.31 -0.94
C ILE A 72 -7.95 17.39 -0.82
N ALA A 73 -7.90 18.11 0.31
CA ALA A 73 -6.89 19.13 0.55
C ALA A 73 -5.47 18.55 0.52
N LEU A 74 -5.26 17.34 1.07
CA LEU A 74 -3.99 16.62 1.00
C LEU A 74 -3.62 16.26 -0.45
N VAL A 75 -4.57 15.77 -1.26
CA VAL A 75 -4.30 15.50 -2.70
C VAL A 75 -3.89 16.77 -3.43
N LEU A 76 -4.62 17.87 -3.23
CA LEU A 76 -4.32 19.15 -3.88
C LEU A 76 -2.96 19.70 -3.45
N LEU A 77 -2.63 19.60 -2.16
CA LEU A 77 -1.33 19.99 -1.64
C LEU A 77 -0.20 19.19 -2.29
N LEU A 78 -0.32 17.86 -2.33
CA LEU A 78 0.67 16.98 -2.96
C LEU A 78 0.79 17.25 -4.46
N MET A 79 -0.33 17.46 -5.16
CA MET A 79 -0.34 17.83 -6.58
C MET A 79 0.43 19.14 -6.81
N LEU A 80 0.16 20.17 -6.02
CA LEU A 80 0.83 21.46 -6.14
C LEU A 80 2.34 21.36 -5.87
N MET A 81 2.73 20.60 -4.85
CA MET A 81 4.14 20.35 -4.52
C MET A 81 4.86 19.66 -5.69
N ASN A 82 4.25 18.62 -6.26
CA ASN A 82 4.83 17.88 -7.40
C ASN A 82 4.86 18.72 -8.69
N LEU A 83 3.82 19.51 -8.99
CA LEU A 83 3.80 20.44 -10.14
C LEU A 83 4.84 21.55 -10.01
N ARG A 84 5.11 22.03 -8.80
CA ARG A 84 6.16 23.01 -8.55
C ARG A 84 7.58 22.44 -8.70
N GLY A 85 7.68 21.11 -8.89
CA GLY A 85 8.96 20.43 -9.02
C GLY A 85 9.77 20.48 -7.73
N LEU A 86 9.09 20.61 -6.59
CA LEU A 86 9.70 20.46 -5.29
C LEU A 86 10.06 18.98 -5.14
N ARG A 87 11.19 18.60 -5.70
CA ARG A 87 11.82 17.32 -5.41
C ARG A 87 12.23 17.37 -3.96
N GLU A 88 11.35 16.84 -3.11
CA GLU A 88 11.73 16.64 -1.72
C GLU A 88 13.05 15.86 -1.69
N SER A 89 14.02 16.41 -1.00
CA SER A 89 15.27 15.69 -0.78
C SER A 89 14.92 14.34 -0.16
N ALA A 90 15.53 13.24 -0.64
CA ALA A 90 15.36 11.93 -0.02
C ALA A 90 15.58 11.98 1.50
N ARG A 91 16.44 12.91 1.96
CA ARG A 91 16.70 13.17 3.38
C ARG A 91 15.47 13.74 4.11
N SER A 92 14.69 14.60 3.46
CA SER A 92 13.47 15.17 4.03
C SER A 92 12.37 14.12 4.21
N LEU A 93 12.24 13.19 3.24
CA LEU A 93 11.29 12.08 3.31
C LEU A 93 11.68 11.00 4.34
N MET A 94 12.95 10.92 4.71
CA MET A 94 13.40 9.98 5.73
C MET A 94 12.87 10.31 7.13
N VAL A 95 12.68 11.60 7.44
CA VAL A 95 12.22 12.03 8.77
C VAL A 95 10.84 11.45 9.13
N PRO A 96 9.78 11.61 8.32
CA PRO A 96 8.49 10.95 8.56
C PRO A 96 8.59 9.44 8.69
N VAL A 97 9.40 8.79 7.85
CA VAL A 97 9.57 7.33 7.85
C VAL A 97 10.17 6.85 9.17
N TYR A 98 11.30 7.43 9.60
CA TYR A 98 11.93 7.05 10.86
C TYR A 98 11.07 7.42 12.06
N LEU A 99 10.41 8.58 12.05
CA LEU A 99 9.52 8.99 13.11
C LEU A 99 8.39 7.97 13.31
N PHE A 100 7.77 7.51 12.21
CA PHE A 100 6.71 6.51 12.27
C PHE A 100 7.22 5.14 12.73
N ILE A 101 8.34 4.66 12.19
CA ILE A 101 8.92 3.37 12.61
C ILE A 101 9.28 3.40 14.10
N ILE A 102 9.97 4.44 14.55
CA ILE A 102 10.40 4.56 15.95
C ILE A 102 9.20 4.67 16.90
N SER A 103 8.23 5.53 16.56
CA SER A 103 7.04 5.71 17.40
C SER A 103 6.17 4.45 17.46
N THR A 104 6.05 3.71 16.35
CA THR A 104 5.31 2.45 16.33
C THR A 104 6.05 1.33 17.08
N MET A 105 7.37 1.22 16.90
CA MET A 105 8.17 0.26 17.67
C MET A 105 8.11 0.57 19.17
N PHE A 106 8.18 1.85 19.54
CA PHE A 106 8.03 2.28 20.92
C PHE A 106 6.64 1.89 21.48
N LEU A 107 5.56 2.13 20.71
CA LEU A 107 4.20 1.73 21.09
C LEU A 107 4.12 0.21 21.35
N ILE A 108 4.70 -0.61 20.46
CA ILE A 108 4.67 -2.07 20.58
C ILE A 108 5.46 -2.52 21.81
N VAL A 109 6.69 -2.02 21.99
CA VAL A 109 7.56 -2.43 23.10
C VAL A 109 7.00 -1.94 24.43
N TYR A 110 6.50 -0.72 24.50
CA TYR A 110 5.91 -0.16 25.71
C TYR A 110 4.60 -0.86 26.08
N GLY A 111 3.73 -1.14 25.12
CA GLY A 111 2.53 -1.95 25.34
C GLY A 111 2.84 -3.37 25.80
N ALA A 112 3.83 -4.03 25.19
CA ALA A 112 4.28 -5.34 25.65
C ALA A 112 4.86 -5.30 27.09
N PHE A 113 5.61 -4.27 27.42
CA PHE A 113 6.11 -4.05 28.79
C PHE A 113 4.97 -3.91 29.79
N GLN A 114 3.95 -3.10 29.49
CA GLN A 114 2.77 -2.94 30.36
C GLN A 114 1.99 -4.23 30.54
N ILE A 115 1.89 -5.06 29.51
CA ILE A 115 1.27 -6.39 29.59
C ILE A 115 2.05 -7.29 30.54
N VAL A 116 3.37 -7.37 30.41
CA VAL A 116 4.23 -8.22 31.25
C VAL A 116 4.22 -7.76 32.71
N THR A 117 4.15 -6.45 32.95
CA THR A 117 4.10 -5.86 34.32
C THR A 117 2.69 -5.89 34.93
N GLY A 118 1.68 -6.39 34.21
CA GLY A 118 0.30 -6.47 34.71
C GLY A 118 -0.42 -5.11 34.76
N GLN A 119 0.15 -4.06 34.18
CA GLN A 119 -0.47 -2.73 34.13
C GLN A 119 -1.59 -2.67 33.09
N LEU A 120 -1.54 -3.53 32.07
CA LEU A 120 -2.52 -3.60 31.00
C LEU A 120 -3.25 -4.95 31.07
N PRO A 121 -4.48 -4.99 31.62
CA PRO A 121 -5.23 -6.23 31.74
C PRO A 121 -5.67 -6.75 30.37
N TYR A 122 -5.81 -8.07 30.26
CA TYR A 122 -6.38 -8.69 29.06
C TYR A 122 -7.88 -8.40 28.98
N HIS A 123 -8.30 -7.73 27.93
CA HIS A 123 -9.71 -7.50 27.63
C HIS A 123 -10.18 -8.55 26.63
N ALA A 124 -10.86 -9.60 27.15
CA ALA A 124 -11.52 -10.53 26.25
C ALA A 124 -12.61 -9.80 25.45
N THR A 125 -12.59 -9.93 24.12
CA THR A 125 -13.63 -9.42 23.21
C THR A 125 -15.03 -10.01 23.44
N ALA A 126 -15.18 -10.89 24.42
CA ALA A 126 -16.39 -11.62 24.77
C ALA A 126 -17.57 -10.76 25.30
N HIS A 127 -17.45 -9.44 25.31
CA HIS A 127 -18.53 -8.57 25.80
C HIS A 127 -19.48 -8.06 24.72
N VAL A 128 -19.30 -8.47 23.49
CA VAL A 128 -20.36 -8.31 22.50
C VAL A 128 -21.27 -9.53 22.70
N GLY A 129 -22.43 -9.34 23.34
CA GLY A 129 -23.48 -10.35 23.51
C GLY A 129 -24.11 -10.82 22.18
N VAL A 130 -23.34 -10.76 21.13
CA VAL A 130 -23.57 -11.38 19.83
C VAL A 130 -22.92 -12.75 19.92
N VAL A 131 -23.74 -13.79 20.01
CA VAL A 131 -23.32 -15.15 19.67
C VAL A 131 -22.75 -15.06 18.28
N VAL A 132 -21.41 -14.97 18.17
CA VAL A 132 -20.73 -15.04 16.88
C VAL A 132 -21.00 -16.47 16.40
N PRO A 133 -21.86 -16.67 15.37
CA PRO A 133 -22.00 -17.99 14.76
C PRO A 133 -20.59 -18.38 14.36
N GLY A 134 -20.16 -19.60 14.69
CA GLY A 134 -18.77 -20.03 14.60
C GLY A 134 -18.04 -19.47 13.38
N VAL A 135 -16.79 -19.08 13.55
CA VAL A 135 -16.01 -18.31 12.56
C VAL A 135 -16.21 -18.89 11.16
N SER A 136 -17.02 -18.23 10.35
CA SER A 136 -17.31 -18.69 9.00
C SER A 136 -16.03 -18.64 8.17
N ILE A 137 -15.76 -19.69 7.39
CA ILE A 137 -14.68 -19.71 6.40
C ILE A 137 -14.72 -18.44 5.52
N ILE A 138 -15.92 -17.95 5.18
CA ILE A 138 -16.11 -16.70 4.42
C ILE A 138 -15.53 -15.51 5.16
N LEU A 139 -15.74 -15.40 6.48
CA LEU A 139 -15.19 -14.31 7.29
C LEU A 139 -13.65 -14.36 7.32
N LEU A 140 -13.09 -15.56 7.48
CA LEU A 140 -11.64 -15.75 7.42
C LEU A 140 -11.06 -15.36 6.06
N LEU A 141 -11.71 -15.76 4.97
CA LEU A 141 -11.28 -15.40 3.61
C LEU A 141 -11.38 -13.89 3.37
N ARG A 142 -12.42 -13.22 3.84
CA ARG A 142 -12.55 -11.76 3.78
C ARG A 142 -11.48 -11.05 4.61
N ALA A 143 -11.21 -11.52 5.82
CA ALA A 143 -10.15 -10.98 6.66
C ALA A 143 -8.76 -11.18 6.02
N PHE A 144 -8.50 -12.36 5.44
CA PHE A 144 -7.27 -12.63 4.72
C PHE A 144 -7.05 -11.69 3.53
N THR A 145 -8.09 -11.46 2.71
CA THR A 145 -7.96 -10.53 1.55
C THR A 145 -7.76 -9.09 2.00
N SER A 146 -8.43 -8.63 3.06
CA SER A 146 -8.23 -7.28 3.61
C SER A 146 -6.83 -7.13 4.21
N GLY A 147 -6.34 -8.13 4.95
CA GLY A 147 -4.98 -8.14 5.49
C GLY A 147 -3.90 -8.19 4.41
N SER A 148 -4.19 -8.82 3.26
CA SER A 148 -3.26 -8.90 2.13
C SER A 148 -2.95 -7.54 1.50
N ALA A 149 -3.82 -6.54 1.67
CA ALA A 149 -3.56 -5.16 1.25
C ALA A 149 -2.28 -4.58 1.91
N SER A 150 -1.87 -5.07 3.07
CA SER A 150 -0.62 -4.67 3.73
C SER A 150 0.66 -5.10 3.00
N LEU A 151 0.56 -6.05 2.05
CA LEU A 151 1.70 -6.55 1.28
C LEU A 151 2.07 -5.66 0.08
N THR A 152 1.39 -4.55 -0.10
CA THR A 152 1.64 -3.60 -1.20
C THR A 152 2.95 -2.82 -0.99
N GLY A 153 3.45 -2.17 -2.06
CA GLY A 153 4.68 -1.39 -2.00
C GLY A 153 5.97 -2.18 -2.30
N VAL A 154 5.94 -3.51 -2.25
CA VAL A 154 7.09 -4.37 -2.59
C VAL A 154 7.57 -4.15 -4.02
N GLU A 155 6.66 -3.85 -4.93
CA GLU A 155 6.94 -3.59 -6.34
C GLU A 155 7.75 -2.31 -6.55
N ALA A 156 7.55 -1.30 -5.72
CA ALA A 156 8.25 -0.03 -5.83
C ALA A 156 9.78 -0.21 -5.80
N ILE A 157 10.30 -1.15 -4.99
CA ILE A 157 11.73 -1.45 -4.93
C ILE A 157 12.20 -2.10 -6.23
N SER A 158 11.42 -3.01 -6.84
CA SER A 158 11.80 -3.65 -8.11
C SER A 158 11.86 -2.64 -9.26
N ASN A 159 11.01 -1.62 -9.25
CA ASN A 159 11.05 -0.52 -10.21
C ASN A 159 12.21 0.45 -9.94
N ALA A 160 12.63 0.60 -8.68
CA ALA A 160 13.67 1.53 -8.24
C ALA A 160 15.10 0.97 -8.35
N VAL A 161 15.31 -0.29 -8.75
CA VAL A 161 16.64 -0.93 -8.87
C VAL A 161 17.67 -0.06 -9.58
N PRO A 162 17.37 0.63 -10.71
CA PRO A 162 18.33 1.47 -11.42
C PRO A 162 18.91 2.62 -10.58
N PHE A 163 18.20 3.07 -9.54
CA PHE A 163 18.59 4.19 -8.68
C PHE A 163 19.45 3.79 -7.49
N PHE A 164 19.61 2.48 -7.22
CA PHE A 164 20.44 1.98 -6.14
C PHE A 164 21.95 2.14 -6.44
N LYS A 165 22.74 2.27 -5.38
CA LYS A 165 24.21 2.20 -5.47
C LYS A 165 24.66 0.81 -5.89
N LYS A 166 25.81 0.72 -6.57
CA LYS A 166 26.40 -0.58 -6.98
C LYS A 166 26.88 -1.37 -5.73
N PRO A 167 26.68 -2.68 -5.67
CA PRO A 167 25.94 -3.54 -6.60
C PRO A 167 24.42 -3.35 -6.43
N LYS A 168 23.74 -2.88 -7.49
CA LYS A 168 22.35 -2.39 -7.44
C LYS A 168 21.36 -3.47 -6.99
N GLU A 169 21.47 -4.66 -7.57
CA GLU A 169 20.56 -5.77 -7.34
C GLU A 169 20.65 -6.26 -5.88
N ASN A 170 21.87 -6.40 -5.36
CA ASN A 170 22.07 -6.85 -4.00
C ASN A 170 21.58 -5.81 -2.98
N ASN A 171 21.84 -4.54 -3.22
CA ASN A 171 21.39 -3.47 -2.34
C ASN A 171 19.86 -3.32 -2.36
N ALA A 172 19.22 -3.45 -3.53
CA ALA A 172 17.77 -3.44 -3.64
C ALA A 172 17.15 -4.67 -2.95
N ALA A 173 17.70 -5.87 -3.17
CA ALA A 173 17.22 -7.10 -2.53
C ALA A 173 17.39 -7.06 -1.00
N GLY A 174 18.52 -6.50 -0.50
CA GLY A 174 18.75 -6.29 0.93
C GLY A 174 17.76 -5.29 1.54
N THR A 175 17.52 -4.17 0.87
CA THR A 175 16.52 -3.18 1.29
C THR A 175 15.12 -3.79 1.36
N LEU A 176 14.74 -4.59 0.37
CA LEU A 176 13.47 -5.31 0.36
C LEU A 176 13.33 -6.27 1.55
N ALA A 177 14.39 -7.00 1.88
CA ALA A 177 14.39 -7.92 3.02
C ALA A 177 14.21 -7.18 4.36
N ILE A 178 14.97 -6.09 4.58
CA ILE A 178 14.87 -5.27 5.79
C ILE A 178 13.47 -4.64 5.90
N MET A 179 12.95 -4.07 4.82
CA MET A 179 11.60 -3.50 4.79
C MET A 179 10.54 -4.53 5.15
N SER A 180 10.62 -5.74 4.58
CA SER A 180 9.68 -6.82 4.87
C SER A 180 9.76 -7.30 6.32
N LEU A 181 10.95 -7.33 6.90
CA LEU A 181 11.15 -7.70 8.30
C LEU A 181 10.53 -6.66 9.24
N ILE A 182 10.81 -5.37 9.01
CA ILE A 182 10.25 -4.26 9.80
C ILE A 182 8.73 -4.29 9.72
N LEU A 183 8.17 -4.40 8.50
CA LEU A 183 6.72 -4.48 8.28
C LEU A 183 6.11 -5.68 9.02
N GLY A 184 6.74 -6.85 8.95
CA GLY A 184 6.28 -8.06 9.62
C GLY A 184 6.24 -7.91 11.14
N ILE A 185 7.28 -7.31 11.74
CA ILE A 185 7.34 -7.06 13.18
C ILE A 185 6.26 -6.05 13.60
N MET A 186 6.13 -4.94 12.87
CA MET A 186 5.12 -3.92 13.17
C MET A 186 3.71 -4.49 13.05
N PHE A 187 3.42 -5.21 11.97
CA PHE A 187 2.11 -5.83 11.75
C PHE A 187 1.77 -6.84 12.84
N ALA A 188 2.69 -7.75 13.16
CA ALA A 188 2.48 -8.74 14.20
C ALA A 188 2.31 -8.08 15.59
N GLY A 189 3.13 -7.07 15.91
CA GLY A 189 3.05 -6.37 17.19
C GLY A 189 1.74 -5.61 17.37
N ILE A 190 1.30 -4.85 16.36
CA ILE A 190 0.02 -4.13 16.41
C ILE A 190 -1.16 -5.11 16.48
N THR A 191 -1.12 -6.19 15.71
CA THR A 191 -2.18 -7.23 15.73
C THR A 191 -2.25 -7.90 17.10
N PHE A 192 -1.11 -8.20 17.71
CA PHE A 192 -1.06 -8.77 19.07
C PHE A 192 -1.63 -7.80 20.11
N LEU A 193 -1.25 -6.52 20.07
CA LEU A 193 -1.78 -5.50 20.98
C LEU A 193 -3.29 -5.31 20.79
N ASN A 194 -3.76 -5.27 19.54
CA ASN A 194 -5.19 -5.18 19.25
C ASN A 194 -5.97 -6.36 19.82
N TYR A 195 -5.44 -7.58 19.65
CA TYR A 195 -6.04 -8.80 20.20
C TYR A 195 -6.08 -8.76 21.73
N TRP A 196 -4.98 -8.35 22.38
CA TRP A 196 -4.88 -8.27 23.83
C TRP A 196 -5.85 -7.25 24.44
N LEU A 197 -5.95 -6.08 23.81
CA LEU A 197 -6.81 -4.99 24.25
C LEU A 197 -8.29 -5.19 23.87
N GLY A 198 -8.60 -6.14 22.98
CA GLY A 198 -9.97 -6.39 22.52
C GLY A 198 -10.61 -5.20 21.78
N ILE A 199 -9.80 -4.37 21.12
CA ILE A 199 -10.28 -3.15 20.44
C ILE A 199 -11.05 -3.53 19.18
N LEU A 200 -12.24 -2.94 19.04
CA LEU A 200 -13.10 -3.11 17.87
C LEU A 200 -13.06 -1.86 16.96
N PRO A 201 -13.27 -2.04 15.64
CA PRO A 201 -13.36 -0.91 14.73
C PRO A 201 -14.44 0.08 15.14
N ASN A 202 -14.13 1.37 15.07
CA ASN A 202 -15.03 2.46 15.36
C ASN A 202 -15.09 3.40 14.13
N ALA A 203 -16.28 3.91 13.81
CA ALA A 203 -16.51 4.76 12.64
C ALA A 203 -15.73 6.10 12.68
N HIS A 204 -15.30 6.54 13.87
CA HIS A 204 -14.73 7.89 14.06
C HIS A 204 -13.28 7.89 14.54
N VAL A 205 -12.76 6.76 14.99
CA VAL A 205 -11.41 6.66 15.55
C VAL A 205 -10.73 5.41 14.99
N THR A 206 -9.56 5.57 14.41
CA THR A 206 -8.82 4.43 13.86
C THR A 206 -8.42 3.45 14.97
N VAL A 207 -8.38 2.15 14.65
CA VAL A 207 -7.93 1.12 15.58
C VAL A 207 -6.54 1.44 16.14
N LEU A 208 -5.66 1.95 15.30
CA LEU A 208 -4.30 2.33 15.68
C LEU A 208 -4.29 3.48 16.71
N ALA A 209 -5.19 4.47 16.54
CA ALA A 209 -5.36 5.56 17.49
C ALA A 209 -5.92 5.07 18.84
N GLN A 210 -6.88 4.13 18.80
CA GLN A 210 -7.43 3.53 20.02
C GLN A 210 -6.35 2.76 20.80
N ILE A 211 -5.54 1.93 20.11
CA ILE A 211 -4.40 1.23 20.73
C ILE A 211 -3.42 2.22 21.38
N ALA A 212 -3.06 3.27 20.65
CA ALA A 212 -2.12 4.27 21.14
C ALA A 212 -2.67 5.02 22.37
N LYS A 213 -3.95 5.35 22.36
CA LYS A 213 -4.60 6.05 23.49
C LYS A 213 -4.65 5.16 24.74
N GLU A 214 -4.99 3.90 24.57
CA GLU A 214 -5.05 2.94 25.68
C GLU A 214 -3.68 2.71 26.32
N ILE A 215 -2.62 2.59 25.51
CA ILE A 215 -1.27 2.32 25.98
C ILE A 215 -0.60 3.56 26.59
N PHE A 216 -0.76 4.72 25.96
CA PHE A 216 -0.13 5.96 26.46
C PHE A 216 -0.89 6.60 27.61
N GLY A 217 -2.20 6.36 27.71
CA GLY A 217 -3.08 6.90 28.76
C GLY A 217 -3.32 8.41 28.64
N ASP A 218 -3.95 8.99 29.68
CA ASP A 218 -4.42 10.39 29.70
C ASP A 218 -3.46 11.36 30.40
N SER A 219 -2.27 10.89 30.83
CA SER A 219 -1.27 11.76 31.43
C SER A 219 -0.77 12.82 30.43
N LEU A 220 -0.17 13.90 30.90
CA LEU A 220 0.42 14.94 30.05
C LEU A 220 1.43 14.35 29.05
N VAL A 221 2.29 13.44 29.51
CA VAL A 221 3.30 12.74 28.68
C VAL A 221 2.59 11.78 27.72
N GLY A 222 1.59 11.03 28.19
CA GLY A 222 0.82 10.10 27.37
C GLY A 222 0.10 10.81 26.21
N ASN A 223 -0.54 11.94 26.50
CA ASN A 223 -1.18 12.76 25.45
C ASN A 223 -0.14 13.30 24.45
N ALA A 224 1.02 13.78 24.92
CA ALA A 224 2.08 14.24 24.03
C ALA A 224 2.56 13.10 23.09
N LEU A 225 2.80 11.90 23.62
CA LEU A 225 3.17 10.71 22.85
C LEU A 225 2.09 10.32 21.84
N PHE A 226 0.83 10.38 22.22
CA PHE A 226 -0.30 10.12 21.34
C PHE A 226 -0.33 11.09 20.14
N TYR A 227 -0.19 12.39 20.38
CA TYR A 227 -0.18 13.38 19.28
C TYR A 227 1.04 13.23 18.37
N VAL A 228 2.24 12.95 18.93
CA VAL A 228 3.44 12.66 18.13
C VAL A 228 3.22 11.42 17.27
N PHE A 229 2.61 10.38 17.82
CA PHE A 229 2.30 9.16 17.09
C PHE A 229 1.30 9.40 15.96
N GLN A 230 0.21 10.13 16.24
CA GLN A 230 -0.80 10.46 15.21
C GLN A 230 -0.23 11.37 14.12
N LEU A 231 0.61 12.34 14.47
CA LEU A 231 1.32 13.17 13.50
C LEU A 231 2.25 12.32 12.62
N SER A 232 3.00 11.39 13.22
CA SER A 232 3.87 10.48 12.48
C SER A 232 3.08 9.61 11.51
N THR A 233 1.89 9.14 11.91
CA THR A 233 0.97 8.35 11.08
C THR A 233 0.44 9.18 9.91
N ALA A 234 0.00 10.40 10.13
CA ALA A 234 -0.47 11.28 9.05
C ALA A 234 0.65 11.62 8.06
N LEU A 235 1.86 11.90 8.56
CA LEU A 235 3.02 12.21 7.73
C LEU A 235 3.48 11.03 6.88
N ILE A 236 3.56 9.81 7.43
CA ILE A 236 3.94 8.63 6.65
C ILE A 236 2.92 8.31 5.55
N LEU A 237 1.64 8.53 5.82
CA LEU A 237 0.57 8.35 4.83
C LEU A 237 0.63 9.40 3.71
N ALA A 238 0.99 10.65 4.03
CA ALA A 238 1.26 11.67 3.02
C ALA A 238 2.48 11.29 2.14
N VAL A 239 3.55 10.75 2.73
CA VAL A 239 4.69 10.21 1.98
C VAL A 239 4.28 9.03 1.11
N ALA A 240 3.45 8.13 1.61
CA ALA A 240 2.90 7.01 0.83
C ALA A 240 2.09 7.51 -0.37
N ALA A 241 1.20 8.48 -0.19
CA ALA A 241 0.48 9.11 -1.29
C ALA A 241 1.42 9.77 -2.31
N ASN A 242 2.49 10.43 -1.85
CA ASN A 242 3.46 11.08 -2.74
C ASN A 242 4.20 10.09 -3.65
N THR A 243 4.31 8.81 -3.27
CA THR A 243 4.90 7.78 -4.15
C THR A 243 4.10 7.60 -5.43
N GLY A 244 2.75 7.69 -5.38
CA GLY A 244 1.88 7.66 -6.54
C GLY A 244 2.18 8.81 -7.51
N PHE A 245 2.42 10.02 -7.00
CA PHE A 245 2.78 11.19 -7.81
C PHE A 245 4.13 11.07 -8.54
N SER A 246 4.98 10.18 -8.10
CA SER A 246 6.23 9.86 -8.80
C SER A 246 6.08 8.69 -9.77
N ALA A 247 5.35 7.65 -9.38
CA ALA A 247 5.24 6.39 -10.10
C ALA A 247 4.26 6.45 -11.29
N PHE A 248 3.07 7.05 -11.11
CA PHE A 248 2.05 7.17 -12.15
C PHE A 248 2.55 7.92 -13.39
N PRO A 249 3.15 9.13 -13.29
CA PRO A 249 3.63 9.84 -14.46
C PRO A 249 4.73 9.08 -15.21
N MET A 250 5.58 8.34 -14.49
CA MET A 250 6.65 7.55 -15.09
C MET A 250 6.11 6.35 -15.87
N LEU A 251 5.13 5.64 -15.31
CA LEU A 251 4.47 4.53 -15.97
C LEU A 251 3.68 5.02 -17.20
N SER A 252 2.90 6.09 -17.04
CA SER A 252 2.13 6.71 -18.12
C SER A 252 3.04 7.13 -19.28
N PHE A 253 4.20 7.74 -18.98
CA PHE A 253 5.21 8.07 -19.99
C PHE A 253 5.71 6.82 -20.72
N ASN A 254 6.05 5.76 -20.01
CA ASN A 254 6.53 4.51 -20.61
C ASN A 254 5.49 3.88 -21.54
N MET A 255 4.23 3.87 -21.11
CA MET A 255 3.11 3.35 -21.91
C MET A 255 2.82 4.24 -23.13
N ALA A 256 2.89 5.57 -22.99
CA ALA A 256 2.75 6.51 -24.10
C ALA A 256 3.88 6.35 -25.13
N ARG A 257 5.12 6.17 -24.68
CA ARG A 257 6.27 5.87 -25.54
C ARG A 257 6.07 4.58 -26.35
N ASN A 258 5.42 3.60 -25.75
CA ASN A 258 5.05 2.34 -26.41
C ASN A 258 3.75 2.44 -27.23
N LYS A 259 3.18 3.66 -27.39
CA LYS A 259 1.94 3.95 -28.16
C LYS A 259 0.66 3.36 -27.55
N TYR A 260 0.65 3.07 -26.26
CA TYR A 260 -0.53 2.56 -25.54
C TYR A 260 -1.28 3.62 -24.74
N MET A 261 -0.74 4.85 -24.68
CA MET A 261 -1.40 6.00 -24.07
C MET A 261 -1.23 7.24 -24.95
N PRO A 262 -2.08 8.27 -24.80
CA PRO A 262 -1.99 9.52 -25.55
C PRO A 262 -0.59 10.18 -25.41
N HIS A 263 -0.15 10.85 -26.49
CA HIS A 263 1.15 11.53 -26.55
C HIS A 263 1.32 12.62 -25.47
N LEU A 264 0.22 13.19 -24.98
CA LEU A 264 0.20 14.17 -23.89
C LEU A 264 0.97 13.72 -22.63
N PHE A 265 1.03 12.42 -22.35
CA PHE A 265 1.78 11.88 -21.23
C PHE A 265 3.30 11.83 -21.45
N MET A 266 3.76 12.07 -22.67
CA MET A 266 5.20 12.18 -22.99
C MET A 266 5.71 13.62 -22.82
N GLU A 267 4.82 14.60 -22.79
CA GLU A 267 5.20 16.00 -22.71
C GLU A 267 5.67 16.36 -21.30
N LYS A 268 6.82 17.01 -21.23
CA LYS A 268 7.35 17.58 -19.99
C LYS A 268 6.84 19.02 -19.84
N GLY A 269 6.24 19.32 -18.71
CA GLY A 269 5.87 20.69 -18.38
C GLY A 269 7.09 21.61 -18.19
N ALA A 270 6.83 22.90 -17.97
CA ALA A 270 7.85 23.96 -17.84
C ALA A 270 8.94 23.67 -16.79
N ARG A 271 8.66 22.79 -15.81
CA ARG A 271 9.59 22.39 -14.73
C ARG A 271 10.14 20.97 -14.90
N LEU A 272 10.18 20.45 -16.14
CA LEU A 272 10.72 19.13 -16.51
C LEU A 272 9.98 17.92 -15.88
N GLY A 273 8.84 18.15 -15.23
CA GLY A 273 7.95 17.10 -14.73
C GLY A 273 6.89 16.70 -15.78
N TYR A 274 6.37 15.49 -15.70
CA TYR A 274 5.24 15.03 -16.53
C TYR A 274 3.93 15.57 -15.94
N SER A 275 3.64 16.86 -16.15
CA SER A 275 2.54 17.59 -15.51
C SER A 275 1.18 16.96 -15.78
N ASN A 276 0.95 16.45 -17.00
CA ASN A 276 -0.31 15.81 -17.37
C ASN A 276 -0.56 14.52 -16.55
N GLY A 277 0.50 13.74 -16.30
CA GLY A 277 0.41 12.57 -15.45
C GLY A 277 0.08 12.92 -13.99
N ILE A 278 0.70 14.00 -13.45
CA ILE A 278 0.43 14.47 -12.08
C ILE A 278 -1.03 14.94 -11.94
N ILE A 279 -1.52 15.72 -12.89
CA ILE A 279 -2.90 16.23 -12.89
C ILE A 279 -3.90 15.08 -13.03
N THR A 280 -3.68 14.17 -13.98
CA THR A 280 -4.56 13.00 -14.19
C THR A 280 -4.64 12.13 -12.94
N LEU A 281 -3.51 11.87 -12.29
CA LEU A 281 -3.48 11.13 -11.02
C LEU A 281 -4.32 11.82 -9.94
N ALA A 282 -4.12 13.14 -9.76
CA ALA A 282 -4.84 13.91 -8.76
C ALA A 282 -6.34 13.93 -9.02
N VAL A 283 -6.75 14.17 -10.28
CA VAL A 283 -8.18 14.15 -10.67
C VAL A 283 -8.78 12.77 -10.44
N GLY A 284 -8.08 11.70 -10.83
CA GLY A 284 -8.52 10.32 -10.59
C GLY A 284 -8.66 9.98 -9.10
N ALA A 285 -7.67 10.36 -8.28
CA ALA A 285 -7.73 10.17 -6.83
C ALA A 285 -8.88 10.97 -6.18
N ILE A 286 -9.09 12.22 -6.57
CA ILE A 286 -10.21 13.05 -6.09
C ILE A 286 -11.55 12.45 -6.51
N ALA A 287 -11.68 11.97 -7.74
CA ALA A 287 -12.90 11.30 -8.20
C ALA A 287 -13.21 10.05 -7.35
N LEU A 288 -12.19 9.24 -7.06
CA LEU A 288 -12.34 8.09 -6.17
C LEU A 288 -12.75 8.49 -4.74
N LEU A 289 -12.16 9.56 -4.20
CA LEU A 289 -12.55 10.08 -2.88
C LEU A 289 -14.02 10.52 -2.85
N PHE A 290 -14.52 11.18 -3.90
CA PHE A 290 -15.93 11.56 -4.00
C PHE A 290 -16.85 10.35 -4.13
N ILE A 291 -16.53 9.39 -5.01
CA ILE A 291 -17.34 8.18 -5.24
C ILE A 291 -17.50 7.37 -3.95
N PHE A 292 -16.41 7.24 -3.18
CA PHE A 292 -16.38 6.43 -1.96
C PHE A 292 -16.53 7.26 -0.67
N ASN A 293 -16.84 8.57 -0.82
CA ASN A 293 -17.04 9.51 0.30
C ASN A 293 -15.86 9.52 1.30
N GLY A 294 -14.63 9.45 0.80
CA GLY A 294 -13.42 9.42 1.61
C GLY A 294 -13.29 8.21 2.55
N SER A 295 -14.07 7.14 2.35
CA SER A 295 -14.03 5.96 3.21
C SER A 295 -12.88 5.04 2.84
N THR A 296 -11.86 4.99 3.69
CA THR A 296 -10.73 4.06 3.57
C THR A 296 -11.20 2.61 3.46
N GLU A 297 -12.19 2.21 4.26
CA GLU A 297 -12.73 0.85 4.28
C GLU A 297 -13.31 0.41 2.94
N ARG A 298 -14.02 1.33 2.25
CA ARG A 298 -14.62 1.05 0.92
C ARG A 298 -13.58 1.07 -0.21
N LEU A 299 -12.49 1.80 -0.06
CA LEU A 299 -11.41 1.88 -1.04
C LEU A 299 -10.47 0.66 -1.01
N ILE A 300 -10.27 0.03 0.16
CA ILE A 300 -9.34 -1.11 0.34
C ILE A 300 -9.60 -2.28 -0.62
N PRO A 301 -10.84 -2.76 -0.86
CA PRO A 301 -11.08 -3.87 -1.79
C PRO A 301 -10.67 -3.56 -3.22
N LEU A 302 -10.97 -2.33 -3.71
CA LEU A 302 -10.52 -1.88 -5.03
C LEU A 302 -9.00 -1.80 -5.12
N TYR A 303 -8.38 -1.25 -4.08
CA TYR A 303 -6.92 -1.18 -3.96
C TYR A 303 -6.31 -2.58 -4.02
N THR A 304 -6.88 -3.52 -3.26
CA THR A 304 -6.39 -4.90 -3.24
C THR A 304 -6.43 -5.55 -4.62
N ILE A 305 -7.53 -5.42 -5.37
CA ILE A 305 -7.60 -6.02 -6.72
C ILE A 305 -6.64 -5.32 -7.70
N GLY A 306 -6.51 -3.99 -7.59
CA GLY A 306 -5.58 -3.18 -8.40
C GLY A 306 -4.14 -3.64 -8.29
N VAL A 307 -3.71 -4.00 -7.08
CA VAL A 307 -2.35 -4.50 -6.78
C VAL A 307 -2.18 -5.97 -7.16
N PHE A 308 -3.17 -6.83 -6.85
CA PHE A 308 -2.99 -8.27 -7.02
C PHE A 308 -3.05 -8.74 -8.47
N ILE A 309 -3.71 -8.01 -9.38
CA ILE A 309 -3.67 -8.31 -10.83
C ILE A 309 -2.25 -8.17 -11.38
N PRO A 310 -1.54 -7.02 -11.25
CA PRO A 310 -0.15 -6.91 -11.69
C PRO A 310 0.77 -7.91 -10.98
N PHE A 311 0.55 -8.18 -9.69
CA PHE A 311 1.34 -9.17 -8.96
C PHE A 311 1.17 -10.58 -9.55
N ALA A 312 -0.05 -11.02 -9.80
CA ALA A 312 -0.34 -12.31 -10.39
C ALA A 312 0.33 -12.45 -11.77
N LEU A 313 0.21 -11.42 -12.60
CA LEU A 313 0.81 -11.40 -13.93
C LEU A 313 2.35 -11.39 -13.87
N SER A 314 2.94 -10.59 -12.96
CA SER A 314 4.38 -10.56 -12.75
C SER A 314 4.92 -11.91 -12.28
N GLN A 315 4.27 -12.53 -11.29
CA GLN A 315 4.69 -13.84 -10.78
C GLN A 315 4.56 -14.94 -11.85
N THR A 316 3.46 -14.94 -12.61
CA THR A 316 3.26 -15.84 -13.76
C THR A 316 4.35 -15.63 -14.82
N GLY A 317 4.65 -14.36 -15.13
CA GLY A 317 5.73 -14.00 -16.05
C GLY A 317 7.09 -14.53 -15.61
N MET A 318 7.39 -14.44 -14.30
CA MET A 318 8.64 -14.99 -13.74
C MET A 318 8.72 -16.50 -13.81
N VAL A 319 7.61 -17.23 -13.64
CA VAL A 319 7.58 -18.69 -13.85
C VAL A 319 7.95 -19.03 -15.31
N VAL A 320 7.38 -18.29 -16.27
CA VAL A 320 7.70 -18.46 -17.70
C VAL A 320 9.15 -18.07 -17.98
N HIS A 321 9.66 -16.99 -17.38
CA HIS A 321 11.06 -16.57 -17.48
C HIS A 321 12.02 -17.70 -17.07
N TRP A 322 11.82 -18.29 -15.88
CA TRP A 322 12.66 -19.37 -15.40
C TRP A 322 12.56 -20.64 -16.26
N LYS A 323 11.35 -20.97 -16.74
CA LYS A 323 11.15 -22.08 -17.68
C LYS A 323 11.94 -21.90 -18.97
N ARG A 324 11.97 -20.68 -19.54
CA ARG A 324 12.74 -20.38 -20.76
C ARG A 324 14.24 -20.38 -20.52
N LYS A 325 14.69 -19.85 -19.37
CA LYS A 325 16.11 -19.65 -19.06
C LYS A 325 16.83 -20.93 -18.63
N ILE A 326 16.18 -21.79 -17.84
CA ILE A 326 16.80 -22.96 -17.20
C ILE A 326 16.38 -24.27 -17.89
N GLY A 327 15.18 -24.35 -18.47
CA GLY A 327 14.64 -25.57 -19.05
C GLY A 327 14.32 -26.64 -17.98
N LYS A 328 14.95 -27.81 -18.08
CA LYS A 328 14.73 -28.89 -17.09
C LYS A 328 15.22 -28.44 -15.69
N GLY A 329 14.39 -28.58 -14.67
CA GLY A 329 14.72 -28.19 -13.28
C GLY A 329 14.29 -26.77 -12.86
N PHE A 330 13.59 -26.03 -13.73
CA PHE A 330 13.09 -24.68 -13.42
C PHE A 330 12.19 -24.61 -12.17
N LEU A 331 11.51 -25.72 -11.83
CA LEU A 331 10.57 -25.77 -10.68
C LEU A 331 11.23 -25.36 -9.37
N LYS A 332 12.46 -25.79 -9.10
CA LYS A 332 13.19 -25.44 -7.88
C LYS A 332 13.45 -23.93 -7.79
N HIS A 333 13.78 -23.29 -8.92
CA HIS A 333 14.06 -21.86 -9.00
C HIS A 333 12.78 -21.01 -9.00
N SER A 334 11.70 -21.53 -9.57
CA SER A 334 10.42 -20.82 -9.68
C SER A 334 9.45 -21.09 -8.55
N LEU A 335 9.78 -21.93 -7.57
CA LEU A 335 8.85 -22.34 -6.50
C LEU A 335 8.22 -21.14 -5.77
N ALA A 336 9.03 -20.13 -5.42
CA ALA A 336 8.54 -18.92 -4.77
C ALA A 336 7.57 -18.12 -5.67
N ASN A 337 7.84 -18.08 -7.00
CA ASN A 337 6.96 -17.41 -7.95
C ASN A 337 5.68 -18.22 -8.21
N ILE A 338 5.75 -19.56 -8.23
CA ILE A 338 4.58 -20.44 -8.37
C ILE A 338 3.64 -20.25 -7.16
N LEU A 339 4.19 -20.31 -5.95
CA LEU A 339 3.42 -20.08 -4.73
C LEU A 339 2.82 -18.65 -4.70
N GLY A 340 3.62 -17.64 -5.09
CA GLY A 340 3.16 -16.26 -5.23
C GLY A 340 2.02 -16.14 -6.25
N THR A 341 2.13 -16.79 -7.39
CA THR A 341 1.09 -16.84 -8.43
C THR A 341 -0.22 -17.42 -7.88
N ILE A 342 -0.14 -18.59 -7.22
CA ILE A 342 -1.31 -19.25 -6.65
C ILE A 342 -1.99 -18.36 -5.61
N ILE A 343 -1.22 -17.79 -4.68
CA ILE A 343 -1.75 -16.90 -3.64
C ILE A 343 -2.43 -15.68 -4.27
N CYS A 344 -1.80 -15.02 -5.26
CA CYS A 344 -2.39 -13.86 -5.91
C CYS A 344 -3.71 -14.21 -6.62
N TYR A 345 -3.76 -15.31 -7.37
CA TYR A 345 -5.01 -15.73 -8.02
C TYR A 345 -6.09 -16.15 -7.02
N VAL A 346 -5.73 -16.79 -5.91
CA VAL A 346 -6.68 -17.10 -4.83
C VAL A 346 -7.26 -15.83 -4.23
N ILE A 347 -6.45 -14.81 -3.97
CA ILE A 347 -6.93 -13.52 -3.46
C ILE A 347 -7.88 -12.85 -4.46
N ILE A 348 -7.50 -12.80 -5.74
CA ILE A 348 -8.36 -12.26 -6.81
C ILE A 348 -9.69 -13.02 -6.86
N LEU A 349 -9.66 -14.35 -6.80
CA LEU A 349 -10.85 -15.19 -6.83
C LEU A 349 -11.78 -14.91 -5.62
N ILE A 350 -11.20 -14.80 -4.43
CA ILE A 350 -11.97 -14.46 -3.21
C ILE A 350 -12.63 -13.09 -3.35
N LEU A 351 -11.91 -12.09 -3.86
CA LEU A 351 -12.46 -10.75 -4.11
C LEU A 351 -13.62 -10.80 -5.12
N LEU A 352 -13.45 -11.53 -6.22
CA LEU A 352 -14.47 -11.69 -7.26
C LEU A 352 -15.73 -12.39 -6.75
N ILE A 353 -15.60 -13.40 -5.89
CA ILE A 353 -16.75 -14.17 -5.38
C ILE A 353 -17.46 -13.42 -4.25
N PHE A 354 -16.71 -12.83 -3.31
CA PHE A 354 -17.29 -12.35 -2.05
C PHE A 354 -17.40 -10.83 -1.94
N ARG A 355 -16.73 -10.07 -2.84
CA ARG A 355 -16.69 -8.59 -2.83
C ARG A 355 -16.92 -7.96 -4.19
N LEU A 356 -17.57 -8.66 -5.11
CA LEU A 356 -17.83 -8.16 -6.46
C LEU A 356 -18.56 -6.82 -6.44
N ASN A 357 -19.53 -6.64 -5.54
CA ASN A 357 -20.28 -5.39 -5.38
C ASN A 357 -19.39 -4.19 -4.96
N GLU A 358 -18.23 -4.45 -4.37
CA GLU A 358 -17.29 -3.42 -3.95
C GLU A 358 -16.26 -3.12 -5.04
N ILE A 359 -15.86 -4.13 -5.81
CA ILE A 359 -14.77 -4.04 -6.80
C ILE A 359 -15.25 -3.83 -8.24
N TRP A 360 -16.55 -3.94 -8.54
CA TRP A 360 -17.05 -3.81 -9.91
C TRP A 360 -16.66 -2.49 -10.62
N PRO A 361 -16.47 -1.34 -9.92
CA PRO A 361 -16.05 -0.10 -10.58
C PRO A 361 -14.64 -0.17 -11.18
N PHE A 362 -13.83 -1.12 -10.74
CA PHE A 362 -12.49 -1.34 -11.26
C PHE A 362 -12.50 -1.78 -12.74
N PHE A 363 -13.46 -2.64 -13.13
CA PHE A 363 -13.47 -3.23 -14.46
C PHE A 363 -13.77 -2.24 -15.60
N PRO A 364 -14.77 -1.35 -15.51
CA PRO A 364 -14.97 -0.33 -16.53
C PRO A 364 -13.77 0.59 -16.71
N ILE A 365 -13.09 0.94 -15.59
CA ILE A 365 -11.93 1.84 -15.63
C ILE A 365 -10.74 1.19 -16.33
N ILE A 366 -10.50 -0.13 -16.15
CA ILE A 366 -9.38 -0.82 -16.80
C ILE A 366 -9.62 -1.09 -18.29
N ILE A 367 -10.90 -1.14 -18.71
CA ILE A 367 -11.28 -1.39 -20.11
C ILE A 367 -11.24 -0.08 -20.92
N ALA A 368 -11.50 1.07 -20.27
CA ALA A 368 -11.49 2.40 -20.89
C ALA A 368 -10.08 2.89 -21.18
#